data_bd913add6384f1bc2b1b8c754b0af40e
#
_entry.id   bd913add6384f1bc2b1b8c754b0af40e
#
_cell.length_a   1.000
_cell.length_b   1.000
_cell.length_c   1.000
_cell.angle_alpha   90.00
_cell.angle_beta   90.00
_cell.angle_gamma   90.00
#
_symmetry.space_group_name_H-M   'P 1'
#
loop_
_entity.id
_entity.type
_entity.pdbx_description
1 polymer ?
#
loop_
_entity_poly.entity_id
_entity_poly.type
_entity_poly.pdbx_seq_one_letter_code
_entity_poly.pdbx_strand_id
1 'polypeptide(L)'
;MAEQVRVTLYNDAGCPWGYSANPAFRVLEWRYGAQLGWRLVLIGLTDVAQEYVDRGYTPLRSAEGYARRFRRFGMPLAPNLRARIVGTGRSCRAVVAVRLQAPGREWSAFRALQFGFFTTTLLLDEDESIAAVLRGVDGIDVNAAIAAIDTPEVEDAYQRDRAEARSAAGSPTQLQDKHATTDGPVRYTAPSLVFEGAGRRLEAGGWQTIEAYDVIVANLIPEGQRRGAPDDPLQLLTAFPDGLTTQEVAQLLTRGNDAPDRVAAEVTMLGLVADGAAIRTPLGDDALWQPI
;
A
#
# COMPACT_ATOMS: atom_id res chain seq x y z
N MET A 1 -26.51 -11.68 7.98
CA MET A 1 -25.38 -10.91 7.39
C MET A 1 -24.28 -11.90 7.12
N ALA A 2 -23.69 -11.93 5.93
CA ALA A 2 -22.52 -12.77 5.66
C ALA A 2 -21.39 -12.37 6.64
N GLU A 3 -20.69 -13.36 7.18
CA GLU A 3 -19.57 -13.11 8.09
C GLU A 3 -18.45 -12.36 7.33
N GLN A 4 -18.05 -11.21 7.82
CA GLN A 4 -16.99 -10.40 7.22
C GLN A 4 -15.62 -11.00 7.59
N VAL A 5 -14.74 -11.19 6.61
CA VAL A 5 -13.34 -11.55 6.84
C VAL A 5 -12.57 -10.29 7.21
N ARG A 6 -11.96 -10.28 8.40
CA ARG A 6 -11.02 -9.22 8.78
C ARG A 6 -9.68 -9.46 8.09
N VAL A 7 -9.17 -8.45 7.40
CA VAL A 7 -7.87 -8.47 6.71
C VAL A 7 -6.96 -7.45 7.36
N THR A 8 -5.93 -7.93 8.06
CA THR A 8 -4.89 -7.06 8.61
C THR A 8 -3.71 -7.00 7.62
N LEU A 9 -3.45 -5.80 7.09
CA LEU A 9 -2.28 -5.53 6.25
C LEU A 9 -1.16 -4.96 7.11
N TYR A 10 -0.08 -5.72 7.27
CA TYR A 10 1.19 -5.24 7.83
C TYR A 10 2.02 -4.65 6.71
N ASN A 11 2.24 -3.33 6.74
CA ASN A 11 2.94 -2.64 5.66
C ASN A 11 3.72 -1.42 6.17
N ASP A 12 4.43 -0.77 5.26
CA ASP A 12 5.20 0.45 5.51
C ASP A 12 5.19 1.30 4.24
N ALA A 13 5.01 2.61 4.39
CA ALA A 13 4.90 3.52 3.24
C ALA A 13 6.17 3.55 2.37
N GLY A 14 7.35 3.34 2.98
CA GLY A 14 8.63 3.29 2.29
C GLY A 14 9.02 1.89 1.80
N CYS A 15 8.16 0.87 1.95
CA CYS A 15 8.48 -0.48 1.49
C CYS A 15 8.17 -0.69 0.00
N PRO A 16 9.20 -0.92 -0.86
CA PRO A 16 8.95 -1.12 -2.29
C PRO A 16 8.19 -2.42 -2.61
N TRP A 17 8.31 -3.46 -1.79
CA TRP A 17 7.51 -4.68 -1.91
C TRP A 17 6.04 -4.40 -1.58
N GLY A 18 5.79 -3.62 -0.51
CA GLY A 18 4.44 -3.20 -0.13
C GLY A 18 3.79 -2.35 -1.21
N TYR A 19 4.54 -1.44 -1.81
CA TYR A 19 4.09 -0.63 -2.94
C TYR A 19 3.77 -1.47 -4.18
N SER A 20 4.63 -2.43 -4.52
CA SER A 20 4.46 -3.33 -5.66
C SER A 20 3.28 -4.32 -5.50
N ALA A 21 2.75 -4.48 -4.30
CA ALA A 21 1.61 -5.36 -4.02
C ALA A 21 0.25 -4.66 -4.19
N ASN A 22 0.21 -3.33 -4.29
CA ASN A 22 -1.04 -2.58 -4.40
C ASN A 22 -2.00 -3.09 -5.49
N PRO A 23 -1.54 -3.46 -6.71
CA PRO A 23 -2.44 -4.01 -7.72
C PRO A 23 -3.22 -5.24 -7.25
N ALA A 24 -2.57 -6.14 -6.51
CA ALA A 24 -3.25 -7.31 -5.96
C ALA A 24 -4.27 -6.94 -4.88
N PHE A 25 -3.97 -5.93 -4.04
CA PHE A 25 -4.91 -5.44 -3.03
C PHE A 25 -6.14 -4.79 -3.68
N ARG A 26 -5.96 -3.97 -4.74
CA ARG A 26 -7.08 -3.41 -5.50
C ARG A 26 -7.99 -4.49 -6.09
N VAL A 27 -7.40 -5.59 -6.57
CA VAL A 27 -8.19 -6.72 -7.07
C VAL A 27 -8.99 -7.39 -5.95
N LEU A 28 -8.42 -7.58 -4.75
CA LEU A 28 -9.15 -8.11 -3.60
C LEU A 28 -10.31 -7.20 -3.18
N GLU A 29 -10.05 -5.90 -3.09
CA GLU A 29 -11.06 -4.89 -2.76
C GLU A 29 -12.19 -4.89 -3.79
N TRP A 30 -11.88 -4.96 -5.07
CA TRP A 30 -12.88 -5.06 -6.15
C TRP A 30 -13.69 -6.35 -6.07
N ARG A 31 -13.01 -7.50 -5.96
CA ARG A 31 -13.64 -8.82 -6.01
C ARG A 31 -14.58 -9.08 -4.85
N TYR A 32 -14.21 -8.68 -3.66
CA TYR A 32 -14.90 -9.06 -2.44
C TYR A 32 -15.61 -7.90 -1.75
N GLY A 33 -15.23 -6.65 -2.02
CA GLY A 33 -15.90 -5.46 -1.49
C GLY A 33 -16.07 -5.51 0.03
N ALA A 34 -17.28 -5.24 0.50
CA ALA A 34 -17.60 -5.21 1.93
C ALA A 34 -17.51 -6.56 2.67
N GLN A 35 -17.26 -7.67 1.95
CA GLN A 35 -16.98 -8.96 2.57
C GLN A 35 -15.60 -9.01 3.26
N LEU A 36 -14.70 -8.06 2.91
CA LEU A 36 -13.40 -7.89 3.55
C LEU A 36 -13.38 -6.60 4.37
N GLY A 37 -13.09 -6.72 5.66
CA GLY A 37 -12.86 -5.59 6.55
C GLY A 37 -11.37 -5.34 6.73
N TRP A 38 -10.85 -4.27 6.13
CA TRP A 38 -9.42 -3.95 6.10
C TRP A 38 -8.96 -3.19 7.33
N ARG A 39 -7.78 -3.54 7.84
CA ARG A 39 -7.05 -2.84 8.89
C ARG A 39 -5.58 -2.70 8.51
N LEU A 40 -5.03 -1.50 8.62
CA LEU A 40 -3.62 -1.22 8.39
C LEU A 40 -2.85 -1.27 9.71
N VAL A 41 -1.72 -1.98 9.73
CA VAL A 41 -0.74 -2.00 10.81
C VAL A 41 0.60 -1.55 10.24
N LEU A 42 1.16 -0.50 10.83
CA LEU A 42 2.41 0.09 10.36
C LEU A 42 3.61 -0.61 11.01
N ILE A 43 4.47 -1.19 10.16
CA ILE A 43 5.63 -1.95 10.64
C ILE A 43 6.72 -1.02 11.21
N GLY A 44 6.94 0.15 10.59
CA GLY A 44 8.07 1.02 10.89
C GLY A 44 9.38 0.29 10.61
N LEU A 45 9.74 0.18 9.33
CA LEU A 45 10.94 -0.55 8.87
C LEU A 45 12.24 0.05 9.39
N THR A 46 12.28 1.37 9.51
CA THR A 46 13.36 2.12 10.15
C THR A 46 12.75 3.33 10.85
N ASP A 47 13.14 3.57 12.07
CA ASP A 47 12.64 4.75 12.78
C ASP A 47 13.33 6.02 12.28
N VAL A 48 14.64 5.93 12.08
CA VAL A 48 15.48 7.03 11.57
C VAL A 48 16.32 6.57 10.37
N ALA A 49 16.72 7.54 9.53
CA ALA A 49 17.53 7.29 8.33
C ALA A 49 18.85 6.56 8.61
N GLN A 50 19.46 6.82 9.78
CA GLN A 50 20.76 6.24 10.17
C GLN A 50 20.72 4.71 10.18
N GLU A 51 19.61 4.10 10.60
CA GLU A 51 19.48 2.63 10.58
C GLU A 51 19.64 2.02 9.17
N TYR A 52 19.18 2.72 8.13
CA TYR A 52 19.42 2.29 6.74
C TYR A 52 20.88 2.53 6.32
N VAL A 53 21.47 3.67 6.71
CA VAL A 53 22.86 3.99 6.40
C VAL A 53 23.78 2.93 7.01
N ASP A 54 23.55 2.53 8.26
CA ASP A 54 24.32 1.50 8.97
C ASP A 54 24.23 0.13 8.29
N ARG A 55 23.13 -0.15 7.59
CA ARG A 55 22.94 -1.35 6.75
C ARG A 55 23.52 -1.20 5.33
N GLY A 56 24.23 -0.11 5.07
CA GLY A 56 24.90 0.16 3.79
C GLY A 56 23.98 0.63 2.66
N TYR A 57 22.80 1.18 2.99
CA TYR A 57 21.95 1.82 1.99
C TYR A 57 22.51 3.20 1.63
N THR A 58 22.45 3.50 0.33
CA THR A 58 22.78 4.82 -0.23
C THR A 58 21.67 5.26 -1.20
N PRO A 59 21.55 6.55 -1.52
CA PRO A 59 20.61 7.00 -2.53
C PRO A 59 20.75 6.24 -3.86
N LEU A 60 22.00 6.03 -4.32
CA LEU A 60 22.27 5.28 -5.55
C LEU A 60 21.78 3.83 -5.47
N ARG A 61 22.13 3.11 -4.38
CA ARG A 61 21.72 1.71 -4.19
C ARG A 61 20.19 1.58 -4.15
N SER A 62 19.49 2.56 -3.57
CA SER A 62 18.03 2.59 -3.56
C SER A 62 17.45 2.79 -4.96
N ALA A 63 17.95 3.78 -5.72
CA ALA A 63 17.52 4.05 -7.08
C ALA A 63 17.81 2.86 -8.03
N GLU A 64 18.99 2.23 -7.91
CA GLU A 64 19.31 1.00 -8.64
C GLU A 64 18.34 -0.15 -8.29
N GLY A 65 18.00 -0.29 -7.01
CA GLY A 65 17.03 -1.27 -6.54
C GLY A 65 15.68 -1.07 -7.22
N TYR A 66 15.19 0.17 -7.30
CA TYR A 66 13.94 0.49 -7.98
C TYR A 66 14.01 0.15 -9.48
N ALA A 67 15.05 0.59 -10.16
CA ALA A 67 15.22 0.34 -11.60
C ALA A 67 15.35 -1.17 -11.93
N ARG A 68 16.14 -1.91 -11.17
CA ARG A 68 16.49 -3.31 -11.48
C ARG A 68 15.47 -4.32 -10.98
N ARG A 69 14.81 -4.06 -9.83
CA ARG A 69 13.96 -5.07 -9.14
C ARG A 69 12.48 -4.73 -9.18
N PHE A 70 12.11 -3.45 -9.00
CA PHE A 70 10.72 -3.09 -8.74
C PHE A 70 9.97 -2.59 -9.97
N ARG A 71 10.66 -2.02 -10.97
CA ARG A 71 10.06 -1.58 -12.23
C ARG A 71 9.24 -2.69 -12.94
N ARG A 72 9.66 -3.94 -12.80
CA ARG A 72 8.96 -5.10 -13.40
C ARG A 72 7.54 -5.32 -12.86
N PHE A 73 7.20 -4.78 -11.69
CA PHE A 73 5.86 -4.89 -11.11
C PHE A 73 4.88 -3.85 -11.65
N GLY A 74 5.35 -2.94 -12.50
CA GLY A 74 4.52 -2.01 -13.26
C GLY A 74 3.97 -0.81 -12.48
N MET A 75 4.16 -0.72 -11.16
CA MET A 75 3.78 0.48 -10.41
C MET A 75 4.65 1.68 -10.81
N PRO A 76 4.07 2.91 -10.82
CA PRO A 76 4.80 4.13 -11.17
C PRO A 76 6.08 4.30 -10.35
N LEU A 77 7.18 4.58 -10.99
CA LEU A 77 8.48 4.80 -10.35
C LEU A 77 9.18 6.00 -10.98
N ALA A 78 9.85 6.78 -10.15
CA ALA A 78 10.83 7.75 -10.61
C ALA A 78 12.13 7.51 -9.82
N PRO A 79 13.02 6.59 -10.27
CA PRO A 79 14.21 6.21 -9.54
C PRO A 79 15.29 7.31 -9.59
N ASN A 80 14.92 8.50 -9.15
CA ASN A 80 15.79 9.65 -9.04
C ASN A 80 16.64 9.54 -7.77
N LEU A 81 17.81 10.17 -7.77
CA LEU A 81 18.65 10.25 -6.59
C LEU A 81 18.06 11.26 -5.60
N ARG A 82 17.75 10.80 -4.39
CA ARG A 82 17.51 11.70 -3.26
C ARG A 82 18.82 12.29 -2.76
N ALA A 83 18.73 13.43 -2.09
CA ALA A 83 19.89 14.06 -1.47
C ALA A 83 20.52 13.17 -0.37
N ARG A 84 19.71 12.39 0.33
CA ARG A 84 20.10 11.45 1.38
C ARG A 84 19.14 10.27 1.49
N ILE A 85 19.49 9.27 2.28
CA ILE A 85 18.56 8.21 2.72
C ILE A 85 17.54 8.83 3.69
N VAL A 86 16.33 8.28 3.69
CA VAL A 86 15.22 8.67 4.57
C VAL A 86 14.76 7.48 5.40
N GLY A 87 14.40 7.73 6.66
CA GLY A 87 13.70 6.76 7.51
C GLY A 87 12.21 6.72 7.18
N THR A 88 11.50 5.73 7.70
CA THR A 88 10.05 5.59 7.48
C THR A 88 9.22 5.92 8.72
N GLY A 89 9.85 6.02 9.89
CA GLY A 89 9.16 6.19 11.16
C GLY A 89 8.29 7.44 11.22
N ARG A 90 8.80 8.59 10.73
CA ARG A 90 8.04 9.85 10.74
C ARG A 90 6.82 9.79 9.81
N SER A 91 6.97 9.25 8.60
CA SER A 91 5.85 8.99 7.69
C SER A 91 4.82 8.03 8.28
N CYS A 92 5.25 6.99 8.98
CA CYS A 92 4.33 6.07 9.66
C CYS A 92 3.54 6.79 10.76
N ARG A 93 4.20 7.63 11.57
CA ARG A 93 3.51 8.45 12.59
C ARG A 93 2.53 9.45 11.96
N ALA A 94 2.85 10.01 10.80
CA ALA A 94 1.92 10.88 10.07
C ALA A 94 0.65 10.11 9.67
N VAL A 95 0.75 8.86 9.19
CA VAL A 95 -0.41 8.01 8.90
C VAL A 95 -1.22 7.73 10.16
N VAL A 96 -0.54 7.47 11.30
CA VAL A 96 -1.22 7.27 12.59
C VAL A 96 -1.92 8.56 13.05
N ALA A 97 -1.29 9.72 12.90
CA ALA A 97 -1.90 11.01 13.22
C ALA A 97 -3.20 11.23 12.40
N VAL A 98 -3.16 10.93 11.10
CA VAL A 98 -4.36 10.97 10.24
C VAL A 98 -5.41 9.97 10.72
N ARG A 99 -5.03 8.73 11.05
CA ARG A 99 -5.95 7.70 11.60
C ARG A 99 -6.69 8.19 12.84
N LEU A 100 -5.99 8.84 13.77
CA LEU A 100 -6.58 9.34 15.02
C LEU A 100 -7.48 10.55 14.79
N GLN A 101 -7.13 11.41 13.83
CA GLN A 101 -7.87 12.63 13.52
C GLN A 101 -9.09 12.36 12.62
N ALA A 102 -8.93 11.54 11.60
CA ALA A 102 -9.92 11.25 10.56
C ALA A 102 -9.94 9.74 10.25
N PRO A 103 -10.58 8.91 11.11
CA PRO A 103 -10.62 7.46 10.92
C PRO A 103 -11.13 7.07 9.53
N GLY A 104 -10.41 6.15 8.88
CA GLY A 104 -10.64 5.72 7.49
C GLY A 104 -9.80 6.47 6.46
N ARG A 105 -9.30 7.69 6.75
CA ARG A 105 -8.44 8.46 5.85
C ARG A 105 -6.98 8.05 5.90
N GLU A 106 -6.58 7.24 6.86
CA GLU A 106 -5.22 6.68 6.94
C GLU A 106 -4.83 5.89 5.69
N TRP A 107 -5.78 5.30 4.97
CA TRP A 107 -5.52 4.56 3.73
C TRP A 107 -5.12 5.50 2.58
N SER A 108 -5.83 6.60 2.40
CA SER A 108 -5.50 7.63 1.41
C SER A 108 -4.16 8.30 1.74
N ALA A 109 -3.91 8.62 3.02
CA ALA A 109 -2.65 9.17 3.48
C ALA A 109 -1.48 8.19 3.28
N PHE A 110 -1.66 6.92 3.63
CA PHE A 110 -0.66 5.87 3.41
C PHE A 110 -0.31 5.72 1.93
N ARG A 111 -1.33 5.67 1.06
CA ARG A 111 -1.15 5.58 -0.39
C ARG A 111 -0.43 6.80 -0.97
N ALA A 112 -0.82 8.01 -0.56
CA ALA A 112 -0.16 9.24 -0.98
C ALA A 112 1.32 9.26 -0.60
N LEU A 113 1.65 8.84 0.63
CA LEU A 113 3.04 8.72 1.07
C LEU A 113 3.81 7.65 0.30
N GLN A 114 3.19 6.51 -0.05
CA GLN A 114 3.82 5.55 -0.96
C GLN A 114 4.16 6.20 -2.31
N PHE A 115 3.23 6.95 -2.91
CA PHE A 115 3.54 7.69 -4.14
C PHE A 115 4.69 8.66 -3.93
N GLY A 116 4.67 9.45 -2.85
CA GLY A 116 5.79 10.34 -2.50
C GLY A 116 7.13 9.60 -2.41
N PHE A 117 7.17 8.42 -1.76
CA PHE A 117 8.39 7.61 -1.65
C PHE A 117 8.90 7.10 -3.00
N PHE A 118 8.04 6.73 -3.93
CA PHE A 118 8.48 6.00 -5.11
C PHE A 118 8.48 6.84 -6.40
N THR A 119 7.79 7.98 -6.42
CA THR A 119 7.68 8.81 -7.62
C THR A 119 8.29 10.21 -7.48
N THR A 120 8.87 10.54 -6.31
CA THR A 120 9.49 11.84 -6.05
C THR A 120 10.87 11.72 -5.39
N THR A 121 11.56 12.83 -5.25
CA THR A 121 12.82 12.96 -4.47
C THR A 121 12.60 13.54 -3.08
N LEU A 122 11.36 13.74 -2.65
CA LEU A 122 11.02 14.29 -1.34
C LEU A 122 11.63 13.46 -0.20
N LEU A 123 12.04 14.14 0.84
CA LEU A 123 12.60 13.52 2.05
C LEU A 123 11.48 13.29 3.06
N LEU A 124 10.80 12.15 2.94
CA LEU A 124 9.58 11.84 3.70
C LEU A 124 9.82 11.46 5.17
N ASP A 125 10.92 11.88 5.73
CA ASP A 125 11.21 12.00 7.16
C ASP A 125 11.31 13.47 7.61
N GLU A 126 10.89 14.42 6.75
CA GLU A 126 10.78 15.85 7.02
C GLU A 126 9.33 16.30 6.91
N ASP A 127 8.88 17.14 7.85
CA ASP A 127 7.49 17.60 7.95
C ASP A 127 6.98 18.30 6.68
N GLU A 128 7.81 19.17 6.11
CA GLU A 128 7.45 19.91 4.90
C GLU A 128 7.19 18.97 3.73
N SER A 129 8.01 17.94 3.58
CA SER A 129 7.87 16.91 2.54
C SER A 129 6.62 16.04 2.75
N ILE A 130 6.36 15.63 3.99
CA ILE A 130 5.16 14.88 4.38
C ILE A 130 3.92 15.73 4.12
N ALA A 131 3.93 16.99 4.60
CA ALA A 131 2.81 17.92 4.39
C ALA A 131 2.55 18.17 2.90
N ALA A 132 3.60 18.33 2.08
CA ALA A 132 3.45 18.54 0.64
C ALA A 132 2.69 17.39 -0.03
N VAL A 133 2.98 16.14 0.38
CA VAL A 133 2.28 14.95 -0.13
C VAL A 133 0.85 14.87 0.40
N LEU A 134 0.65 15.12 1.70
CA LEU A 134 -0.66 14.98 2.34
C LEU A 134 -1.68 16.06 1.90
N ARG A 135 -1.23 17.22 1.39
CA ARG A 135 -2.13 18.25 0.83
C ARG A 135 -3.00 17.75 -0.33
N GLY A 136 -2.59 16.67 -0.98
CA GLY A 136 -3.39 16.01 -2.04
C GLY A 136 -4.42 15.02 -1.51
N VAL A 137 -4.57 14.86 -0.19
CA VAL A 137 -5.51 13.93 0.43
C VAL A 137 -6.71 14.69 0.96
N ASP A 138 -7.88 14.41 0.42
CA ASP A 138 -9.12 15.05 0.87
C ASP A 138 -9.56 14.58 2.25
N GLY A 139 -10.22 15.46 2.99
CA GLY A 139 -10.88 15.16 4.25
C GLY A 139 -9.94 15.00 5.45
N ILE A 140 -8.72 15.55 5.37
CA ILE A 140 -7.78 15.64 6.49
C ILE A 140 -7.35 17.10 6.74
N ASP A 141 -7.05 17.43 7.98
CA ASP A 141 -6.32 18.66 8.32
C ASP A 141 -4.82 18.36 8.37
N VAL A 142 -4.11 18.73 7.30
CA VAL A 142 -2.68 18.45 7.15
C VAL A 142 -1.86 19.12 8.25
N ASN A 143 -2.17 20.37 8.60
CA ASN A 143 -1.41 21.10 9.61
C ASN A 143 -1.58 20.45 10.99
N ALA A 144 -2.80 20.08 11.35
CA ALA A 144 -3.07 19.37 12.59
C ALA A 144 -2.44 17.98 12.60
N ALA A 145 -2.45 17.24 11.48
CA ALA A 145 -1.80 15.93 11.38
C ALA A 145 -0.27 16.03 11.57
N ILE A 146 0.38 17.01 10.94
CA ILE A 146 1.83 17.23 11.10
C ILE A 146 2.16 17.63 12.54
N ALA A 147 1.39 18.56 13.15
CA ALA A 147 1.61 18.97 14.53
C ALA A 147 1.42 17.83 15.55
N ALA A 148 0.62 16.83 15.19
CA ALA A 148 0.35 15.67 16.06
C ALA A 148 1.43 14.58 16.00
N ILE A 149 2.33 14.56 15.01
CA ILE A 149 3.32 13.49 14.80
C ILE A 149 4.12 13.15 16.07
N ASP A 150 4.49 14.17 16.84
CA ASP A 150 5.34 14.04 18.02
C ASP A 150 4.52 13.99 19.34
N THR A 151 3.19 13.86 19.27
CA THR A 151 2.36 13.73 20.47
C THR A 151 2.45 12.34 21.09
N PRO A 152 2.28 12.21 22.43
CA PRO A 152 2.25 10.90 23.08
C PRO A 152 1.17 9.97 22.53
N GLU A 153 0.01 10.49 22.13
CA GLU A 153 -1.09 9.69 21.59
C GLU A 153 -0.72 9.02 20.27
N VAL A 154 -0.03 9.74 19.39
CA VAL A 154 0.47 9.21 18.10
C VAL A 154 1.60 8.24 18.36
N GLU A 155 2.54 8.58 19.24
CA GLU A 155 3.64 7.68 19.57
C GLU A 155 3.13 6.36 20.16
N ASP A 156 2.24 6.42 21.15
CA ASP A 156 1.66 5.21 21.76
C ASP A 156 0.90 4.34 20.72
N ALA A 157 0.16 4.98 19.82
CA ALA A 157 -0.55 4.24 18.76
C ALA A 157 0.41 3.62 17.75
N TYR A 158 1.46 4.34 17.37
CA TYR A 158 2.51 3.83 16.49
C TYR A 158 3.29 2.66 17.13
N GLN A 159 3.62 2.76 18.41
CA GLN A 159 4.30 1.68 19.13
C GLN A 159 3.41 0.45 19.29
N ARG A 160 2.08 0.61 19.44
CA ARG A 160 1.14 -0.53 19.37
C ARG A 160 1.18 -1.23 18.03
N ASP A 161 1.15 -0.50 16.91
CA ASP A 161 1.30 -1.07 15.57
C ASP A 161 2.64 -1.82 15.44
N ARG A 162 3.74 -1.22 15.89
CA ARG A 162 5.07 -1.83 15.86
C ARG A 162 5.16 -3.10 16.69
N ALA A 163 4.60 -3.09 17.89
CA ALA A 163 4.59 -4.26 18.77
C ALA A 163 3.78 -5.40 18.14
N GLU A 164 2.61 -5.10 17.58
CA GLU A 164 1.80 -6.09 16.87
C GLU A 164 2.53 -6.64 15.64
N ALA A 165 3.16 -5.80 14.84
CA ALA A 165 3.95 -6.26 13.69
C ALA A 165 5.12 -7.18 14.10
N ARG A 166 5.60 -7.08 15.34
CA ARG A 166 6.71 -7.87 15.93
C ARG A 166 6.23 -9.08 16.73
N SER A 167 5.03 -9.56 16.47
CA SER A 167 4.43 -10.73 17.12
C SER A 167 4.36 -11.98 16.21
N ALA A 168 5.19 -12.04 15.16
CA ALA A 168 5.13 -13.13 14.18
C ALA A 168 5.82 -14.43 14.65
N ALA A 169 6.41 -14.47 15.85
CA ALA A 169 7.05 -15.67 16.37
C ALA A 169 6.03 -16.82 16.50
N GLY A 170 6.39 -18.00 15.98
CA GLY A 170 5.52 -19.17 15.95
C GLY A 170 4.39 -19.13 14.91
N SER A 171 4.24 -18.06 14.17
CA SER A 171 3.19 -17.92 13.17
C SER A 171 3.46 -18.74 11.89
N PRO A 172 2.44 -19.01 11.05
CA PRO A 172 2.62 -19.56 9.72
C PRO A 172 3.59 -18.74 8.86
N THR A 173 3.58 -17.42 8.98
CA THR A 173 4.52 -16.51 8.29
C THR A 173 5.98 -16.81 8.65
N GLN A 174 6.27 -17.07 9.93
CA GLN A 174 7.62 -17.49 10.35
C GLN A 174 7.98 -18.87 9.80
N LEU A 175 7.07 -19.83 9.89
CA LEU A 175 7.31 -21.21 9.41
C LEU A 175 7.56 -21.27 7.90
N GLN A 176 7.03 -20.33 7.14
CA GLN A 176 7.24 -20.18 5.70
C GLN A 176 8.50 -19.37 5.34
N ASP A 177 9.30 -18.97 6.31
CA ASP A 177 10.48 -18.09 6.12
C ASP A 177 10.12 -16.75 5.44
N LYS A 178 8.94 -16.20 5.76
CA LYS A 178 8.44 -14.91 5.25
C LYS A 178 8.43 -13.81 6.33
N HIS A 179 9.22 -14.02 7.36
CA HIS A 179 9.42 -13.07 8.46
C HIS A 179 10.71 -12.26 8.29
N ALA A 180 10.94 -11.32 9.21
CA ALA A 180 12.21 -10.63 9.35
C ALA A 180 12.58 -10.48 10.82
N THR A 181 13.89 -10.31 11.07
CA THR A 181 14.47 -10.14 12.42
C THR A 181 15.46 -8.97 12.46
N THR A 182 15.35 -8.03 11.51
CA THR A 182 16.33 -6.97 11.30
C THR A 182 16.43 -5.97 12.46
N ASP A 183 15.44 -5.96 13.35
CA ASP A 183 15.33 -5.09 14.52
C ASP A 183 15.05 -5.87 15.82
N GLY A 184 15.48 -7.15 15.84
CA GLY A 184 15.46 -8.03 17.03
C GLY A 184 14.33 -9.05 16.99
N PRO A 185 13.08 -8.73 17.40
CA PRO A 185 11.99 -9.70 17.43
C PRO A 185 11.60 -10.22 16.03
N VAL A 186 11.00 -11.42 16.00
CA VAL A 186 10.41 -11.97 14.78
C VAL A 186 9.20 -11.13 14.38
N ARG A 187 9.25 -10.49 13.22
CA ARG A 187 8.17 -9.64 12.74
C ARG A 187 7.64 -10.05 11.37
N TYR A 188 6.41 -9.65 11.10
CA TYR A 188 5.85 -9.67 9.76
C TYR A 188 6.69 -8.82 8.81
N THR A 189 6.87 -9.29 7.57
CA THR A 189 7.47 -8.47 6.49
C THR A 189 6.43 -7.56 5.86
N ALA A 190 6.87 -6.46 5.27
CA ALA A 190 6.02 -5.61 4.44
C ALA A 190 6.10 -6.06 2.96
N PRO A 191 4.97 -6.41 2.31
CA PRO A 191 3.66 -6.58 2.91
C PRO A 191 3.49 -7.97 3.54
N SER A 192 2.61 -8.11 4.52
CA SER A 192 2.04 -9.39 4.94
C SER A 192 0.55 -9.19 5.22
N LEU A 193 -0.28 -10.17 4.88
CA LEU A 193 -1.70 -10.15 5.17
C LEU A 193 -2.06 -11.28 6.13
N VAL A 194 -2.88 -10.93 7.12
CA VAL A 194 -3.51 -11.89 8.02
C VAL A 194 -5.02 -11.79 7.82
N PHE A 195 -5.64 -12.91 7.55
CA PHE A 195 -7.07 -13.03 7.28
C PHE A 195 -7.73 -13.81 8.42
N GLU A 196 -8.78 -13.26 9.00
CA GLU A 196 -9.52 -13.87 10.11
C GLU A 196 -11.02 -13.89 9.78
N GLY A 197 -11.62 -15.06 9.82
CA GLY A 197 -13.05 -15.28 9.56
C GLY A 197 -13.43 -16.74 9.77
N ALA A 198 -14.70 -17.02 10.00
CA ALA A 198 -15.23 -18.34 10.24
C ALA A 198 -14.46 -19.12 11.33
N GLY A 199 -13.99 -18.44 12.39
CA GLY A 199 -13.20 -19.04 13.45
C GLY A 199 -11.79 -19.50 13.04
N ARG A 200 -11.33 -19.13 11.86
CA ARG A 200 -10.02 -19.49 11.29
C ARG A 200 -9.15 -18.25 11.11
N ARG A 201 -7.83 -18.48 11.20
CA ARG A 201 -6.80 -17.48 10.87
C ARG A 201 -5.87 -18.07 9.81
N LEU A 202 -5.73 -17.38 8.69
CA LEU A 202 -4.82 -17.73 7.60
C LEU A 202 -3.88 -16.56 7.32
N GLU A 203 -2.64 -16.86 6.93
CA GLU A 203 -1.61 -15.84 6.73
C GLU A 203 -0.96 -15.94 5.35
N ALA A 204 -0.74 -14.79 4.74
CA ALA A 204 0.03 -14.63 3.51
C ALA A 204 1.23 -13.71 3.80
N GLY A 205 2.34 -14.30 4.23
CA GLY A 205 3.55 -13.58 4.57
C GLY A 205 4.33 -13.13 3.34
N GLY A 206 4.82 -11.88 3.37
CA GLY A 206 5.57 -11.31 2.28
C GLY A 206 4.72 -10.98 1.04
N TRP A 207 5.39 -10.53 -0.02
CA TRP A 207 4.73 -10.31 -1.30
C TRP A 207 4.20 -11.63 -1.87
N GLN A 208 2.94 -11.65 -2.28
CA GLN A 208 2.26 -12.80 -2.87
C GLN A 208 1.53 -12.37 -4.15
N THR A 209 1.18 -13.35 -4.99
CA THR A 209 0.32 -13.12 -6.16
C THR A 209 -1.14 -12.99 -5.75
N ILE A 210 -1.97 -12.41 -6.64
CA ILE A 210 -3.41 -12.30 -6.39
C ILE A 210 -4.07 -13.67 -6.20
N GLU A 211 -3.61 -14.70 -6.90
CA GLU A 211 -4.16 -16.05 -6.80
C GLU A 211 -3.95 -16.63 -5.38
N ALA A 212 -2.79 -16.38 -4.78
CA ALA A 212 -2.52 -16.84 -3.42
C ALA A 212 -3.47 -16.18 -2.40
N TYR A 213 -3.71 -14.87 -2.51
CA TYR A 213 -4.68 -14.17 -1.65
C TYR A 213 -6.11 -14.65 -1.91
N ASP A 214 -6.49 -14.82 -3.16
CA ASP A 214 -7.81 -15.27 -3.59
C ASP A 214 -8.17 -16.66 -3.01
N VAL A 215 -7.21 -17.60 -3.04
CA VAL A 215 -7.36 -18.93 -2.43
C VAL A 215 -7.61 -18.83 -0.93
N ILE A 216 -6.91 -17.94 -0.22
CA ILE A 216 -7.11 -17.73 1.20
C ILE A 216 -8.53 -17.24 1.48
N VAL A 217 -8.99 -16.22 0.75
CA VAL A 217 -10.34 -15.68 0.92
C VAL A 217 -11.40 -16.74 0.59
N ALA A 218 -11.24 -17.46 -0.52
CA ALA A 218 -12.16 -18.53 -0.91
C ALA A 218 -12.26 -19.66 0.14
N ASN A 219 -11.19 -19.93 0.88
CA ASN A 219 -11.20 -20.91 1.97
C ASN A 219 -11.91 -20.40 3.25
N LEU A 220 -11.96 -19.09 3.45
CA LEU A 220 -12.63 -18.47 4.61
C LEU A 220 -14.12 -18.22 4.35
N ILE A 221 -14.48 -17.84 3.14
CA ILE A 221 -15.87 -17.59 2.72
C ILE A 221 -16.19 -18.36 1.42
N PRO A 222 -16.35 -19.71 1.47
CA PRO A 222 -16.57 -20.52 0.28
C PRO A 222 -17.78 -20.09 -0.55
N GLU A 223 -18.83 -19.60 0.12
CA GLU A 223 -20.08 -19.08 -0.49
C GLU A 223 -20.01 -17.56 -0.76
N GLY A 224 -18.84 -16.94 -0.57
CA GLY A 224 -18.64 -15.52 -0.80
C GLY A 224 -18.81 -15.14 -2.28
N GLN A 225 -19.46 -14.01 -2.51
CA GLN A 225 -19.61 -13.48 -3.86
C GLN A 225 -18.26 -12.93 -4.34
N ARG A 226 -17.85 -13.36 -5.52
CA ARG A 226 -16.62 -12.91 -6.18
C ARG A 226 -16.96 -12.16 -7.45
N ARG A 227 -16.77 -10.83 -7.44
CA ARG A 227 -16.97 -9.99 -8.61
C ARG A 227 -15.91 -10.31 -9.69
N GLY A 228 -16.33 -10.46 -10.93
CA GLY A 228 -15.43 -10.56 -12.09
C GLY A 228 -14.77 -9.23 -12.44
N ALA A 229 -13.91 -9.23 -13.45
CA ALA A 229 -13.42 -7.99 -14.04
C ALA A 229 -14.62 -7.16 -14.57
N PRO A 230 -14.57 -5.82 -14.47
CA PRO A 230 -15.67 -4.96 -14.92
C PRO A 230 -15.77 -5.00 -16.45
N ASP A 231 -17.01 -4.90 -16.95
CA ASP A 231 -17.25 -4.73 -18.39
C ASP A 231 -17.11 -3.25 -18.82
N ASP A 232 -17.36 -2.33 -17.89
CA ASP A 232 -17.16 -0.88 -18.09
C ASP A 232 -16.05 -0.38 -17.17
N PRO A 233 -14.93 0.15 -17.72
CA PRO A 233 -13.79 0.66 -16.94
C PRO A 233 -14.15 1.85 -16.03
N LEU A 234 -15.20 2.62 -16.34
CA LEU A 234 -15.66 3.72 -15.49
C LEU A 234 -16.09 3.23 -14.10
N GLN A 235 -16.59 1.99 -14.00
CA GLN A 235 -16.93 1.38 -12.72
C GLN A 235 -15.72 1.30 -11.77
N LEU A 236 -14.50 1.17 -12.31
CA LEU A 236 -13.27 1.16 -11.50
C LEU A 236 -13.02 2.52 -10.86
N LEU A 237 -13.15 3.60 -11.61
CA LEU A 237 -12.94 4.95 -11.08
C LEU A 237 -14.01 5.30 -10.03
N THR A 238 -15.25 4.85 -10.23
CA THR A 238 -16.31 5.00 -9.23
C THR A 238 -16.01 4.24 -7.95
N ALA A 239 -15.45 3.03 -8.06
CA ALA A 239 -15.09 2.20 -6.90
C ALA A 239 -13.83 2.68 -6.18
N PHE A 240 -12.91 3.35 -6.89
CA PHE A 240 -11.63 3.83 -6.38
C PHE A 240 -11.47 5.34 -6.63
N PRO A 241 -12.22 6.20 -5.92
CA PRO A 241 -12.22 7.65 -6.17
C PRO A 241 -10.86 8.32 -5.93
N ASP A 242 -10.00 7.76 -5.08
CA ASP A 242 -8.62 8.24 -4.89
C ASP A 242 -7.71 7.96 -6.10
N GLY A 243 -8.24 7.29 -7.13
CA GLY A 243 -7.56 6.99 -8.37
C GLY A 243 -6.81 5.66 -8.39
N LEU A 244 -6.52 5.23 -9.62
CA LEU A 244 -5.80 4.00 -9.93
C LEU A 244 -4.60 4.30 -10.83
N THR A 245 -3.47 3.62 -10.61
CA THR A 245 -2.34 3.61 -11.53
C THR A 245 -2.66 2.75 -12.76
N THR A 246 -1.95 2.92 -13.85
CA THR A 246 -2.13 2.10 -15.06
C THR A 246 -1.96 0.61 -14.76
N GLN A 247 -1.03 0.25 -13.88
CA GLN A 247 -0.85 -1.15 -13.48
C GLN A 247 -2.04 -1.71 -12.69
N GLU A 248 -2.61 -0.90 -11.79
CA GLU A 248 -3.81 -1.32 -11.03
C GLU A 248 -5.01 -1.51 -11.96
N VAL A 249 -5.20 -0.60 -12.91
CA VAL A 249 -6.24 -0.76 -13.95
C VAL A 249 -6.02 -2.03 -14.76
N ALA A 250 -4.80 -2.25 -15.26
CA ALA A 250 -4.47 -3.45 -16.02
C ALA A 250 -4.78 -4.73 -15.23
N GLN A 251 -4.41 -4.78 -13.95
CA GLN A 251 -4.67 -5.94 -13.10
C GLN A 251 -6.17 -6.16 -12.83
N LEU A 252 -6.94 -5.08 -12.66
CA LEU A 252 -8.38 -5.13 -12.44
C LEU A 252 -9.15 -5.57 -13.69
N LEU A 253 -8.67 -5.22 -14.87
CA LEU A 253 -9.25 -5.63 -16.17
C LEU A 253 -8.84 -7.03 -16.59
N THR A 254 -7.82 -7.63 -15.96
CA THR A 254 -7.33 -8.97 -16.30
C THR A 254 -8.39 -10.04 -16.07
N ARG A 255 -8.60 -10.91 -17.03
CA ARG A 255 -9.53 -12.05 -16.97
C ARG A 255 -8.76 -13.36 -16.84
N GLY A 256 -9.27 -14.24 -16.00
CA GLY A 256 -8.64 -15.55 -15.77
C GLY A 256 -7.21 -15.43 -15.23
N ASN A 257 -6.28 -16.14 -15.84
CA ASN A 257 -4.86 -16.17 -15.49
C ASN A 257 -3.99 -15.43 -16.53
N ASP A 258 -4.58 -14.54 -17.32
CA ASP A 258 -3.83 -13.75 -18.29
C ASP A 258 -2.88 -12.77 -17.59
N ALA A 259 -1.82 -12.38 -18.27
CA ALA A 259 -0.95 -11.32 -17.79
C ALA A 259 -1.64 -9.95 -17.92
N PRO A 260 -1.44 -9.03 -16.97
CA PRO A 260 -1.98 -7.68 -17.08
C PRO A 260 -1.43 -6.94 -18.31
N ASP A 261 -2.32 -6.41 -19.13
CA ASP A 261 -1.96 -5.61 -20.30
C ASP A 261 -2.03 -4.11 -19.98
N ARG A 262 -0.87 -3.51 -19.65
CA ARG A 262 -0.77 -2.10 -19.34
C ARG A 262 -1.05 -1.18 -20.53
N VAL A 263 -0.71 -1.62 -21.74
CA VAL A 263 -0.93 -0.81 -22.94
C VAL A 263 -2.43 -0.72 -23.23
N ALA A 264 -3.14 -1.85 -23.18
CA ALA A 264 -4.59 -1.88 -23.34
C ALA A 264 -5.28 -1.06 -22.23
N ALA A 265 -4.82 -1.17 -20.98
CA ALA A 265 -5.36 -0.38 -19.87
C ALA A 265 -5.15 1.13 -20.08
N GLU A 266 -3.96 1.56 -20.48
CA GLU A 266 -3.69 2.97 -20.77
C GLU A 266 -4.56 3.50 -21.90
N VAL A 267 -4.68 2.77 -23.01
CA VAL A 267 -5.55 3.14 -24.14
C VAL A 267 -7.01 3.27 -23.70
N THR A 268 -7.48 2.32 -22.88
CA THR A 268 -8.84 2.35 -22.31
C THR A 268 -9.08 3.59 -21.47
N MET A 269 -8.12 3.93 -20.59
CA MET A 269 -8.24 5.10 -19.72
C MET A 269 -8.11 6.43 -20.49
N LEU A 270 -7.31 6.47 -21.54
CA LEU A 270 -7.25 7.63 -22.45
C LEU A 270 -8.60 7.85 -23.15
N GLY A 271 -9.32 6.79 -23.48
CA GLY A 271 -10.70 6.88 -23.99
C GLY A 271 -11.61 7.60 -22.99
N LEU A 272 -11.60 7.20 -21.73
CA LEU A 272 -12.39 7.88 -20.68
C LEU A 272 -12.00 9.34 -20.49
N VAL A 273 -10.72 9.69 -20.66
CA VAL A 273 -10.28 11.10 -20.63
C VAL A 273 -10.83 11.87 -21.83
N ALA A 274 -10.79 11.29 -23.02
CA ALA A 274 -11.34 11.92 -24.24
C ALA A 274 -12.86 12.15 -24.14
N ASP A 275 -13.56 11.24 -23.47
CA ASP A 275 -15.02 11.32 -23.21
C ASP A 275 -15.37 12.28 -22.03
N GLY A 276 -14.36 12.88 -21.38
CA GLY A 276 -14.55 13.76 -20.23
C GLY A 276 -15.03 13.06 -18.95
N ALA A 277 -14.77 11.75 -18.82
CA ALA A 277 -15.16 10.94 -17.65
C ALA A 277 -14.01 10.68 -16.67
N ALA A 278 -12.77 10.96 -17.07
CA ALA A 278 -11.59 10.74 -16.25
C ALA A 278 -10.56 11.86 -16.38
N ILE A 279 -9.70 11.99 -15.36
CA ILE A 279 -8.52 12.86 -15.35
C ILE A 279 -7.27 11.97 -15.32
N ARG A 280 -6.27 12.32 -16.15
CA ARG A 280 -4.94 11.74 -16.13
C ARG A 280 -3.97 12.68 -15.43
N THR A 281 -3.49 12.29 -14.25
CA THR A 281 -2.46 13.03 -13.52
C THR A 281 -1.11 12.31 -13.69
N PRO A 282 -0.03 12.97 -14.15
CA PRO A 282 1.30 12.38 -14.23
C PRO A 282 1.77 11.89 -12.84
N LEU A 283 2.31 10.67 -12.77
CA LEU A 283 2.81 10.07 -11.53
C LEU A 283 4.08 9.25 -11.83
N GLY A 284 5.25 9.80 -11.49
CA GLY A 284 6.52 9.17 -11.82
C GLY A 284 6.68 8.97 -13.33
N ASP A 285 6.93 7.74 -13.76
CA ASP A 285 7.04 7.33 -15.17
C ASP A 285 5.71 6.81 -15.76
N ASP A 286 4.58 7.08 -15.09
CA ASP A 286 3.25 6.61 -15.47
C ASP A 286 2.18 7.68 -15.12
N ALA A 287 0.98 7.26 -14.77
CA ALA A 287 -0.15 8.11 -14.45
C ALA A 287 -0.99 7.58 -13.28
N LEU A 288 -1.70 8.51 -12.64
CA LEU A 288 -2.86 8.27 -11.79
C LEU A 288 -4.12 8.66 -12.57
N TRP A 289 -5.08 7.75 -12.67
CA TRP A 289 -6.36 7.93 -13.33
C TRP A 289 -7.43 8.13 -12.26
N GLN A 290 -8.16 9.24 -12.34
CA GLN A 290 -9.15 9.65 -11.34
C GLN A 290 -10.49 9.97 -12.02
N PRO A 291 -11.63 9.82 -11.34
CA PRO A 291 -12.92 10.31 -11.85
C PRO A 291 -12.93 11.84 -11.89
N ILE A 292 -13.84 12.42 -12.70
CA ILE A 292 -14.14 13.87 -12.69
C ILE A 292 -15.17 14.16 -11.61
#